data_77a9ff06bfce30d89b606c4f928428b4
#
_entry.id   77a9ff06bfce30d89b606c4f928428b4
#
_cell.length_a   1.000
_cell.length_b   1.000
_cell.length_c   1.000
_cell.angle_alpha   90.00
_cell.angle_beta   90.00
_cell.angle_gamma   90.00
#
_symmetry.space_group_name_H-M   'P 1'
#
loop_
_entity.id
_entity.type
_entity.pdbx_description
1 polymer ?
#
loop_
_entity_poly.entity_id
_entity_poly.type
_entity_poly.pdbx_seq_one_letter_code
_entity_poly.pdbx_strand_id
1 'polypeptide(L)'
;LMIDQWKREKIQESNLSNHNESHYQYSLVHAAEAAKCAIIFSEELGLAGAIITINGRIEGITLGENIAPDTASVLIEKTNNNFHGMPQFIYQQFCASDFSGLTYTNAGEDWGIEGLRRAKMSYHPCLLAKKFLIYEK
;
A
#
# COMPACT_ATOMS: atom_id res chain seq x y z
N LEU A 1 10.11 13.13 6.13
CA LEU A 1 8.98 12.23 6.41
C LEU A 1 9.33 10.82 5.93
N MET A 2 8.80 9.79 6.58
CA MET A 2 9.01 8.37 6.21
C MET A 2 8.68 8.09 4.73
N ILE A 3 7.62 8.67 4.19
CA ILE A 3 7.23 8.55 2.78
C ILE A 3 8.31 9.07 1.82
N ASP A 4 9.01 10.16 2.16
CA ASP A 4 10.10 10.67 1.32
C ASP A 4 11.33 9.77 1.37
N GLN A 5 11.58 9.14 2.52
CA GLN A 5 12.61 8.12 2.65
C GLN A 5 12.25 6.88 1.81
N TRP A 6 11.05 6.34 1.97
CA TRP A 6 10.53 5.24 1.17
C TRP A 6 10.67 5.51 -0.34
N LYS A 7 10.28 6.72 -0.80
CA LYS A 7 10.39 7.10 -2.21
C LYS A 7 11.86 7.07 -2.69
N ARG A 8 12.78 7.65 -1.91
CA ARG A 8 14.22 7.65 -2.27
C ARG A 8 14.80 6.25 -2.36
N GLU A 9 14.48 5.38 -1.39
CA GLU A 9 14.94 4.00 -1.38
C GLU A 9 14.43 3.23 -2.61
N LYS A 10 13.15 3.36 -2.94
CA LYS A 10 12.56 2.72 -4.12
C LYS A 10 13.14 3.21 -5.45
N ILE A 11 13.40 4.50 -5.57
CA ILE A 11 14.07 5.06 -6.76
C ILE A 11 15.51 4.51 -6.86
N GLN A 12 16.22 4.42 -5.75
CA GLN A 12 17.57 3.86 -5.73
C GLN A 12 17.58 2.37 -6.09
N GLU A 13 16.64 1.58 -5.59
CA GLU A 13 16.47 0.17 -5.95
C GLU A 13 16.17 0.01 -7.46
N SER A 14 15.33 0.88 -8.04
CA SER A 14 14.98 0.83 -9.47
C SER A 14 16.18 1.11 -10.37
N ASN A 15 17.05 2.03 -10.00
CA ASN A 15 18.26 2.37 -10.75
C ASN A 15 19.25 1.20 -10.81
N LEU A 16 19.20 0.28 -9.86
CA LEU A 16 20.05 -0.91 -9.82
C LEU A 16 19.51 -2.09 -10.64
N SER A 17 18.22 -2.07 -11.00
CA SER A 17 17.51 -3.22 -11.59
C SER A 17 17.24 -3.16 -13.10
N ASN A 18 17.74 -2.17 -13.84
CA ASN A 18 17.59 -2.02 -15.31
C ASN A 18 16.13 -2.10 -15.83
N HIS A 19 15.12 -1.82 -15.01
CA HIS A 19 13.75 -1.71 -15.47
C HIS A 19 13.50 -0.34 -16.12
N ASN A 20 12.57 -0.30 -17.10
CA ASN A 20 12.16 0.87 -17.89
C ASN A 20 11.93 2.10 -16.99
N GLU A 21 13.03 2.85 -16.74
CA GLU A 21 13.26 3.70 -15.57
C GLU A 21 12.28 4.86 -15.44
N SER A 22 11.91 5.50 -16.54
CA SER A 22 11.16 6.74 -16.48
C SER A 22 9.71 6.57 -16.00
N HIS A 23 9.01 5.54 -16.47
CA HIS A 23 7.62 5.33 -16.12
C HIS A 23 7.45 4.81 -14.69
N TYR A 24 8.33 3.92 -14.24
CA TYR A 24 8.29 3.39 -12.88
C TYR A 24 8.66 4.44 -11.85
N GLN A 25 9.68 5.24 -12.09
CA GLN A 25 10.06 6.36 -11.22
C GLN A 25 8.96 7.42 -11.13
N TYR A 26 8.33 7.75 -12.27
CA TYR A 26 7.16 8.62 -12.30
C TYR A 26 6.04 8.09 -11.39
N SER A 27 5.73 6.81 -11.48
CA SER A 27 4.71 6.15 -10.65
C SER A 27 5.06 6.19 -9.16
N LEU A 28 6.34 6.05 -8.78
CA LEU A 28 6.80 6.15 -7.39
C LEU A 28 6.63 7.57 -6.82
N VAL A 29 6.90 8.59 -7.62
CA VAL A 29 6.69 9.99 -7.22
C VAL A 29 5.21 10.24 -6.94
N HIS A 30 4.34 9.85 -7.88
CA HIS A 30 2.89 10.02 -7.71
C HIS A 30 2.33 9.19 -6.55
N ALA A 31 2.81 7.97 -6.34
CA ALA A 31 2.42 7.16 -5.19
C ALA A 31 2.82 7.79 -3.84
N ALA A 32 3.96 8.49 -3.79
CA ALA A 32 4.37 9.22 -2.60
C ALA A 32 3.51 10.47 -2.35
N GLU A 33 3.20 11.24 -3.40
CA GLU A 33 2.34 12.42 -3.27
C GLU A 33 0.89 12.03 -2.92
N ALA A 34 0.35 10.98 -3.55
CA ALA A 34 -0.96 10.45 -3.20
C ALA A 34 -1.04 10.01 -1.74
N ALA A 35 0.01 9.33 -1.23
CA ALA A 35 0.08 8.95 0.17
C ALA A 35 0.10 10.16 1.12
N LYS A 36 0.84 11.22 0.78
CA LYS A 36 0.86 12.47 1.57
C LYS A 36 -0.51 13.14 1.58
N CYS A 37 -1.15 13.27 0.43
CA CYS A 37 -2.50 13.82 0.33
C CYS A 37 -3.50 13.02 1.16
N ALA A 38 -3.49 11.69 1.07
CA ALA A 38 -4.38 10.82 1.83
C ALA A 38 -4.16 10.95 3.35
N ILE A 39 -2.91 11.16 3.80
CA ILE A 39 -2.63 11.42 5.23
C ILE A 39 -3.19 12.77 5.66
N ILE A 40 -2.99 13.82 4.86
CA ILE A 40 -3.41 15.19 5.19
C ILE A 40 -4.94 15.27 5.27
N PHE A 41 -5.63 14.62 4.35
CA PHE A 41 -7.09 14.65 4.21
C PHE A 41 -7.76 13.37 4.74
N SER A 42 -7.09 12.60 5.60
CA SER A 42 -7.61 11.31 6.07
C SER A 42 -8.95 11.43 6.78
N GLU A 43 -9.16 12.48 7.55
CA GLU A 43 -10.41 12.73 8.26
C GLU A 43 -11.55 13.07 7.28
N GLU A 44 -11.31 14.00 6.35
CA GLU A 44 -12.30 14.40 5.33
C GLU A 44 -12.66 13.26 4.37
N LEU A 45 -11.69 12.37 4.12
CA LEU A 45 -11.88 11.18 3.28
C LEU A 45 -12.46 9.99 4.05
N GLY A 46 -12.62 10.10 5.36
CA GLY A 46 -13.12 9.00 6.21
C GLY A 46 -12.18 7.79 6.26
N LEU A 47 -10.87 8.02 6.14
CA LEU A 47 -9.88 6.94 6.14
C LEU A 47 -9.52 6.53 7.56
N ALA A 48 -9.52 5.23 7.83
CA ALA A 48 -8.82 4.65 8.97
C ALA A 48 -7.32 4.57 8.68
N GLY A 49 -6.49 4.66 9.71
CA GLY A 49 -5.05 4.61 9.53
C GLY A 49 -4.29 4.07 10.73
N ALA A 50 -3.16 3.44 10.46
CA ALA A 50 -2.24 2.96 11.49
C ALA A 50 -0.79 3.29 11.15
N ILE A 51 0.04 3.43 12.17
CA ILE A 51 1.48 3.63 12.04
C ILE A 51 2.24 2.61 12.87
N ILE A 52 3.42 2.24 12.38
CA ILE A 52 4.41 1.51 13.19
C ILE A 52 5.52 2.47 13.59
N THR A 53 5.84 2.48 14.87
CA THR A 53 6.98 3.24 15.40
C THR A 53 8.03 2.29 15.98
N ILE A 54 9.30 2.53 15.66
CA ILE A 54 10.44 1.83 16.23
C ILE A 54 11.42 2.89 16.74
N ASN A 55 11.79 2.79 18.01
CA ASN A 55 12.68 3.75 18.66
C ASN A 55 12.25 5.22 18.46
N GLY A 56 10.96 5.49 18.52
CA GLY A 56 10.38 6.84 18.36
C GLY A 56 10.33 7.37 16.92
N ARG A 57 10.65 6.54 15.93
CA ARG A 57 10.56 6.89 14.50
C ARG A 57 9.41 6.14 13.85
N ILE A 58 8.68 6.82 12.95
CA ILE A 58 7.67 6.18 12.12
C ILE A 58 8.38 5.39 11.03
N GLU A 59 8.19 4.07 11.03
CA GLU A 59 8.80 3.12 10.10
C GLU A 59 7.77 2.44 9.17
N GLY A 60 6.50 2.61 9.46
CA GLY A 60 5.41 2.11 8.61
C GLY A 60 4.15 2.95 8.76
N ILE A 61 3.38 3.05 7.68
CA ILE A 61 2.06 3.68 7.65
C ILE A 61 1.15 2.88 6.73
N THR A 62 -0.11 2.75 7.13
CA THR A 62 -1.18 2.20 6.30
C THR A 62 -2.44 3.05 6.44
N LEU A 63 -3.21 3.15 5.36
CA LEU A 63 -4.52 3.80 5.30
C LEU A 63 -5.49 2.91 4.53
N GLY A 64 -6.75 2.92 4.95
CA GLY A 64 -7.80 2.16 4.28
C GLY A 64 -9.19 2.69 4.62
N GLU A 65 -10.18 2.13 3.97
CA GLU A 65 -11.58 2.51 4.10
C GLU A 65 -12.52 1.31 3.97
N ASN A 66 -13.75 1.47 4.45
CA ASN A 66 -14.84 0.55 4.16
C ASN A 66 -15.42 0.87 2.78
N ILE A 67 -15.34 -0.07 1.85
CA ILE A 67 -15.86 0.08 0.49
C ILE A 67 -17.23 -0.59 0.28
N ALA A 68 -17.60 -1.50 1.21
CA ALA A 68 -18.89 -2.18 1.25
C ALA A 68 -19.22 -2.57 2.69
N PRO A 69 -20.47 -2.99 3.00
CA PRO A 69 -20.86 -3.35 4.36
C PRO A 69 -20.04 -4.44 5.03
N ASP A 70 -19.37 -5.28 4.24
CA ASP A 70 -18.57 -6.42 4.71
C ASP A 70 -17.13 -6.41 4.20
N THR A 71 -16.73 -5.34 3.50
CA THR A 71 -15.45 -5.30 2.78
C THR A 71 -14.71 -3.98 3.03
N ALA A 72 -13.47 -4.07 3.48
CA ALA A 72 -12.53 -2.95 3.53
C ALA A 72 -11.60 -2.96 2.32
N SER A 73 -10.93 -1.83 2.08
CA SER A 73 -9.81 -1.71 1.13
C SER A 73 -8.62 -1.06 1.83
N VAL A 74 -7.46 -1.68 1.75
CA VAL A 74 -6.19 -1.06 2.13
C VAL A 74 -5.67 -0.30 0.91
N LEU A 75 -5.74 1.03 0.98
CA LEU A 75 -5.41 1.92 -0.13
C LEU A 75 -3.92 2.24 -0.20
N ILE A 76 -3.32 2.45 0.95
CA ILE A 76 -1.93 2.87 1.08
C ILE A 76 -1.25 2.03 2.13
N GLU A 77 -0.10 1.50 1.77
CA GLU A 77 0.82 0.84 2.67
C GLU A 77 2.24 1.21 2.25
N LYS A 78 2.98 1.82 3.16
CA LYS A 78 4.38 2.20 2.98
C LYS A 78 5.15 1.84 4.23
N THR A 79 6.21 1.08 4.05
CA THR A 79 7.06 0.62 5.15
C THR A 79 8.53 0.82 4.83
N ASN A 80 9.35 0.93 5.87
CA ASN A 80 10.79 0.90 5.72
C ASN A 80 11.24 -0.53 5.40
N ASN A 81 11.86 -0.71 4.22
CA ASN A 81 12.30 -2.02 3.72
C ASN A 81 13.44 -2.67 4.54
N ASN A 82 14.11 -1.91 5.39
CA ASN A 82 15.15 -2.45 6.27
C ASN A 82 14.59 -3.39 7.35
N PHE A 83 13.26 -3.37 7.56
CA PHE A 83 12.59 -4.26 8.51
C PHE A 83 11.85 -5.37 7.77
N HIS A 84 12.47 -6.54 7.74
CA HIS A 84 11.87 -7.71 7.08
C HIS A 84 10.53 -8.09 7.72
N GLY A 85 9.52 -8.36 6.89
CA GLY A 85 8.17 -8.74 7.33
C GLY A 85 7.28 -7.59 7.80
N MET A 86 7.78 -6.35 7.84
CA MET A 86 6.99 -5.20 8.28
C MET A 86 5.75 -4.94 7.43
N PRO A 87 5.76 -5.06 6.07
CA PRO A 87 4.56 -4.92 5.28
C PRO A 87 3.45 -5.89 5.68
N GLN A 88 3.78 -7.17 5.83
CA GLN A 88 2.82 -8.19 6.24
C GLN A 88 2.29 -7.96 7.66
N PHE A 89 3.17 -7.52 8.55
CA PHE A 89 2.81 -7.23 9.94
C PHE A 89 1.83 -6.05 10.03
N ILE A 90 2.12 -4.91 9.38
CA ILE A 90 1.24 -3.73 9.43
C ILE A 90 -0.11 -4.04 8.79
N TYR A 91 -0.12 -4.76 7.65
CA TYR A 91 -1.34 -5.19 7.00
C TYR A 91 -2.21 -6.04 7.92
N GLN A 92 -1.63 -7.09 8.52
CA GLN A 92 -2.33 -7.99 9.43
C GLN A 92 -2.89 -7.24 10.64
N GLN A 93 -2.06 -6.42 11.30
CA GLN A 93 -2.49 -5.69 12.50
C GLN A 93 -3.58 -4.68 12.19
N PHE A 94 -3.45 -3.94 11.08
CA PHE A 94 -4.45 -2.98 10.65
C PHE A 94 -5.79 -3.65 10.33
N CYS A 95 -5.80 -4.75 9.60
CA CYS A 95 -7.02 -5.50 9.33
C CYS A 95 -7.64 -6.06 10.61
N ALA A 96 -6.83 -6.55 11.55
CA ALA A 96 -7.30 -7.12 12.81
C ALA A 96 -7.85 -6.07 13.80
N SER A 97 -7.38 -4.83 13.74
CA SER A 97 -7.86 -3.73 14.60
C SER A 97 -9.04 -2.98 13.98
N ASP A 98 -8.78 -2.30 12.87
CA ASP A 98 -9.71 -1.32 12.28
C ASP A 98 -10.82 -1.98 11.46
N PHE A 99 -10.56 -3.17 10.91
CA PHE A 99 -11.50 -3.90 10.06
C PHE A 99 -11.92 -5.26 10.64
N SER A 100 -11.75 -5.47 11.92
CA SER A 100 -12.04 -6.75 12.61
C SER A 100 -13.50 -7.22 12.49
N GLY A 101 -14.44 -6.29 12.25
CA GLY A 101 -15.85 -6.61 12.03
C GLY A 101 -16.21 -6.95 10.58
N LEU A 102 -15.28 -6.86 9.64
CA LEU A 102 -15.55 -7.09 8.23
C LEU A 102 -15.10 -8.50 7.79
N THR A 103 -15.76 -9.01 6.77
CA THR A 103 -15.51 -10.36 6.26
C THR A 103 -14.30 -10.38 5.29
N TYR A 104 -14.15 -9.31 4.50
CA TYR A 104 -13.16 -9.24 3.44
C TYR A 104 -12.30 -7.99 3.54
N THR A 105 -11.06 -8.14 3.09
CA THR A 105 -10.15 -7.01 2.88
C THR A 105 -9.55 -7.07 1.49
N ASN A 106 -9.70 -5.99 0.72
CA ASN A 106 -9.09 -5.83 -0.58
C ASN A 106 -7.67 -5.26 -0.41
N ALA A 107 -6.66 -6.04 -0.76
CA ALA A 107 -5.25 -5.65 -0.71
C ALA A 107 -4.80 -4.83 -1.95
N GLY A 108 -5.73 -4.43 -2.81
CA GLY A 108 -5.44 -3.72 -4.05
C GLY A 108 -4.75 -4.58 -5.11
N GLU A 109 -4.28 -3.94 -6.16
CA GLU A 109 -3.67 -4.58 -7.32
C GLU A 109 -2.14 -4.71 -7.23
N ASP A 110 -1.56 -5.61 -8.03
CA ASP A 110 -0.13 -5.87 -8.07
C ASP A 110 0.62 -5.08 -9.16
N TRP A 111 -0.08 -4.30 -9.97
CA TRP A 111 0.48 -3.48 -11.08
C TRP A 111 1.33 -4.27 -12.09
N GLY A 112 1.19 -5.59 -12.13
CA GLY A 112 2.05 -6.46 -12.93
C GLY A 112 3.47 -6.63 -12.40
N ILE A 113 3.75 -6.14 -11.19
CA ILE A 113 5.07 -6.24 -10.55
C ILE A 113 5.16 -7.60 -9.85
N GLU A 114 6.07 -8.46 -10.30
CA GLU A 114 6.18 -9.83 -9.81
C GLU A 114 6.40 -9.92 -8.29
N GLY A 115 7.26 -9.08 -7.72
CA GLY A 115 7.50 -9.04 -6.27
C GLY A 115 6.25 -8.67 -5.47
N LEU A 116 5.46 -7.71 -5.98
CA LEU A 116 4.22 -7.28 -5.36
C LEU A 116 3.12 -8.36 -5.48
N ARG A 117 3.04 -9.01 -6.64
CA ARG A 117 2.15 -10.16 -6.85
C ARG A 117 2.49 -11.29 -5.88
N ARG A 118 3.76 -11.65 -5.74
CA ARG A 118 4.21 -12.69 -4.82
C ARG A 118 3.84 -12.36 -3.37
N ALA A 119 4.04 -11.12 -2.94
CA ALA A 119 3.66 -10.68 -1.60
C ALA A 119 2.14 -10.80 -1.38
N LYS A 120 1.31 -10.35 -2.33
CA LYS A 120 -0.16 -10.43 -2.21
C LYS A 120 -0.69 -11.86 -2.29
N MET A 121 -0.10 -12.70 -3.12
CA MET A 121 -0.46 -14.12 -3.18
C MET A 121 -0.08 -14.89 -1.91
N SER A 122 0.92 -14.43 -1.16
CA SER A 122 1.27 -15.03 0.13
C SER A 122 0.21 -14.82 1.22
N TYR A 123 -0.73 -13.91 1.01
CA TYR A 123 -1.90 -13.72 1.88
C TYR A 123 -3.01 -14.77 1.63
N HIS A 124 -2.82 -15.68 0.68
CA HIS A 124 -3.79 -16.69 0.29
C HIS A 124 -5.17 -16.09 -0.04
N PRO A 125 -5.27 -15.18 -1.03
CA PRO A 125 -6.51 -14.51 -1.34
C PRO A 125 -7.61 -15.50 -1.70
N CYS A 126 -8.80 -15.32 -1.12
CA CYS A 126 -9.97 -16.15 -1.41
C CYS A 126 -10.64 -15.78 -2.75
N LEU A 127 -10.36 -14.56 -3.27
CA LEU A 127 -10.90 -14.06 -4.52
C LEU A 127 -9.88 -13.17 -5.23
N LEU A 128 -9.77 -13.35 -6.55
CA LEU A 128 -9.06 -12.43 -7.43
C LEU A 128 -10.09 -11.67 -8.27
N ALA A 129 -10.35 -10.42 -7.91
CA ALA A 129 -11.30 -9.56 -8.62
C ALA A 129 -10.77 -9.22 -10.01
N LYS A 130 -11.59 -9.40 -11.05
CA LYS A 130 -11.24 -9.01 -12.41
C LYS A 130 -11.38 -7.51 -12.57
N LYS A 131 -10.38 -6.87 -13.17
CA LYS A 131 -10.43 -5.48 -13.63
C LYS A 131 -10.67 -5.44 -15.13
N PHE A 132 -11.44 -4.43 -15.56
CA PHE A 132 -11.74 -4.18 -16.97
C PHE A 132 -11.36 -2.74 -17.31
N LEU A 133 -10.70 -2.55 -18.44
CA LEU A 133 -10.48 -1.23 -19.02
C LEU A 133 -11.59 -1.00 -20.07
N ILE A 134 -12.30 0.11 -19.94
CA ILE A 134 -13.35 0.51 -20.86
C ILE A 134 -12.83 1.68 -21.66
N TYR A 135 -12.88 1.57 -22.97
CA TYR A 135 -12.47 2.62 -23.90
C TYR A 135 -13.70 3.07 -24.71
N GLU A 136 -13.80 4.37 -24.97
CA GLU A 136 -14.71 4.92 -25.95
C GLU A 136 -14.22 4.54 -27.36
N LYS A 137 -15.15 4.16 -28.26
CA LYS A 137 -14.83 3.82 -29.66
C LYS A 137 -14.77 5.05 -30.53
#